data_8f09d6130832177f338141cc0cc1b198
#
_entry.id   8f09d6130832177f338141cc0cc1b198
#
_cell.length_a   1.000
_cell.length_b   1.000
_cell.length_c   1.000
_cell.angle_alpha   90.00
_cell.angle_beta   90.00
_cell.angle_gamma   90.00
#
_symmetry.space_group_name_H-M   'P 1'
#
loop_
_entity.id
_entity.type
_entity.pdbx_description
1 polymer ?
#
loop_
_entity_poly.entity_id
_entity_poly.type
_entity_poly.pdbx_seq_one_letter_code
_entity_poly.pdbx_strand_id
1 'polypeptide(L)'
;MAKKKEAAVATNGFQLATDMFKELVAKAFKGVGNNKLLPLTQLMCIQAEGGKLRIITTDSTGSDYLYLVKDNVPGQFYATVMAEQFAKLISKLTCEKVTLFIDNDKLKVEGNGSYVIPLQYDEMGNAIQFPDPVAELGDATEDTQTTTSSVVNTVINSIKPALATTFETPYLTGYYVGDRILATDGYVMACYDTKVLDTPAILQPTVFDMLALSDAEIISIDRYEDGVIVFSAPDLILYSHEMEGVDDYPVDALTAFIQFDNKG
;
A
#
# COMPACT_ATOMS: atom_id res chain seq x y z
N MET A 1 1.78 -46.32 11.49
CA MET A 1 2.34 -44.97 11.43
C MET A 1 2.46 -44.56 9.97
N ALA A 2 1.53 -43.78 9.47
CA ALA A 2 1.56 -43.29 8.09
C ALA A 2 2.51 -42.11 8.02
N LYS A 3 3.61 -42.21 7.26
CA LYS A 3 4.51 -41.11 6.95
C LYS A 3 3.69 -40.07 6.18
N LYS A 4 3.44 -38.89 6.76
CA LYS A 4 2.96 -37.70 6.06
C LYS A 4 3.98 -37.40 4.96
N LYS A 5 3.61 -37.60 3.70
CA LYS A 5 4.38 -37.12 2.55
C LYS A 5 4.41 -35.61 2.64
N GLU A 6 5.58 -35.03 2.90
CA GLU A 6 5.81 -33.60 2.59
C GLU A 6 5.56 -33.43 1.09
N ALA A 7 4.51 -32.72 0.75
CA ALA A 7 4.23 -32.37 -0.62
C ALA A 7 5.39 -31.50 -1.13
N ALA A 8 6.08 -31.95 -2.15
CA ALA A 8 7.04 -31.15 -2.87
C ALA A 8 6.30 -29.90 -3.37
N VAL A 9 6.80 -28.71 -3.04
CA VAL A 9 6.24 -27.45 -3.54
C VAL A 9 6.29 -27.52 -5.06
N ALA A 10 5.13 -27.39 -5.69
CA ALA A 10 5.04 -27.38 -7.15
C ALA A 10 5.92 -26.25 -7.71
N THR A 11 6.57 -26.45 -8.85
CA THR A 11 7.43 -25.46 -9.51
C THR A 11 6.73 -24.13 -9.81
N ASN A 12 5.40 -24.09 -9.75
CA ASN A 12 4.54 -22.93 -10.00
C ASN A 12 3.69 -22.59 -8.78
N GLY A 13 4.29 -22.54 -7.58
CA GLY A 13 3.55 -22.24 -6.37
C GLY A 13 4.45 -21.94 -5.19
N PHE A 14 3.84 -21.64 -4.03
CA PHE A 14 4.53 -21.40 -2.76
C PHE A 14 3.70 -21.94 -1.58
N GLN A 15 4.35 -22.07 -0.44
CA GLN A 15 3.72 -22.47 0.83
C GLN A 15 4.15 -21.53 1.95
N LEU A 16 3.17 -21.13 2.78
CA LEU A 16 3.37 -20.27 3.96
C LEU A 16 2.59 -20.75 5.18
N ALA A 17 2.99 -20.27 6.37
CA ALA A 17 2.14 -20.34 7.55
C ALA A 17 0.84 -19.58 7.30
N THR A 18 -0.29 -20.21 7.62
CA THR A 18 -1.61 -19.64 7.30
C THR A 18 -1.87 -18.31 8.00
N ASP A 19 -1.50 -18.17 9.27
CA ASP A 19 -1.75 -16.93 10.01
C ASP A 19 -0.94 -15.77 9.44
N MET A 20 0.32 -15.99 9.05
CA MET A 20 1.15 -15.00 8.38
C MET A 20 0.52 -14.57 7.03
N PHE A 21 0.06 -15.55 6.26
CA PHE A 21 -0.55 -15.24 4.96
C PHE A 21 -1.88 -14.51 5.09
N LYS A 22 -2.70 -14.84 6.10
CA LYS A 22 -3.92 -14.10 6.43
C LYS A 22 -3.63 -12.64 6.75
N GLU A 23 -2.64 -12.40 7.59
CA GLU A 23 -2.23 -11.04 7.96
C GLU A 23 -1.80 -10.24 6.73
N LEU A 24 -0.92 -10.83 5.91
CA LEU A 24 -0.43 -10.19 4.69
C LEU A 24 -1.56 -9.85 3.71
N VAL A 25 -2.48 -10.79 3.47
CA VAL A 25 -3.65 -10.56 2.60
C VAL A 25 -4.60 -9.53 3.19
N ALA A 26 -4.81 -9.53 4.52
CA ALA A 26 -5.67 -8.55 5.19
C ALA A 26 -5.09 -7.13 5.14
N LYS A 27 -3.76 -6.98 5.30
CA LYS A 27 -3.05 -5.72 5.11
C LYS A 27 -3.18 -5.26 3.64
N ALA A 28 -2.88 -6.12 2.66
CA ALA A 28 -2.99 -5.80 1.24
C ALA A 28 -4.41 -5.39 0.83
N PHE A 29 -5.42 -6.02 1.39
CA PHE A 29 -6.82 -5.73 1.07
C PHE A 29 -7.22 -4.29 1.44
N LYS A 30 -6.54 -3.64 2.37
CA LYS A 30 -6.76 -2.22 2.69
C LYS A 30 -6.32 -1.27 1.57
N GLY A 31 -5.37 -1.70 0.72
CA GLY A 31 -4.94 -0.95 -0.47
C GLY A 31 -5.80 -1.19 -1.71
N VAL A 32 -6.82 -2.04 -1.62
CA VAL A 32 -7.72 -2.34 -2.74
C VAL A 32 -8.69 -1.20 -2.96
N GLY A 33 -8.72 -0.65 -4.18
CA GLY A 33 -9.70 0.33 -4.59
C GLY A 33 -11.10 -0.26 -4.79
N ASN A 34 -12.08 0.60 -5.01
CA ASN A 34 -13.46 0.18 -5.28
C ASN A 34 -14.07 0.99 -6.43
N ASN A 35 -13.35 1.08 -7.52
CA ASN A 35 -13.83 1.79 -8.71
C ASN A 35 -14.30 0.79 -9.77
N LYS A 36 -15.62 0.71 -9.97
CA LYS A 36 -16.20 -0.22 -10.95
C LYS A 36 -15.88 0.15 -12.41
N LEU A 37 -15.46 1.40 -12.66
CA LEU A 37 -15.05 1.85 -14.00
C LEU A 37 -13.59 1.46 -14.30
N LEU A 38 -12.82 1.14 -13.28
CA LEU A 38 -11.42 0.69 -13.37
C LEU A 38 -11.29 -0.70 -12.74
N PRO A 39 -11.58 -1.78 -13.46
CA PRO A 39 -11.60 -3.15 -12.91
C PRO A 39 -10.31 -3.55 -12.20
N LEU A 40 -9.14 -3.07 -12.65
CA LEU A 40 -7.84 -3.33 -12.03
C LEU A 40 -7.85 -2.99 -10.53
N THR A 41 -8.55 -1.92 -10.13
CA THR A 41 -8.60 -1.44 -8.75
C THR A 41 -9.26 -2.42 -7.77
N GLN A 42 -10.05 -3.37 -8.29
CA GLN A 42 -10.70 -4.41 -7.48
C GLN A 42 -9.90 -5.71 -7.42
N LEU A 43 -8.75 -5.75 -8.07
CA LEU A 43 -7.92 -6.93 -8.17
C LEU A 43 -6.78 -6.91 -7.15
N MET A 44 -6.22 -8.07 -6.91
CA MET A 44 -5.02 -8.31 -6.12
C MET A 44 -4.09 -9.19 -6.93
N CYS A 45 -2.86 -8.75 -7.13
CA CYS A 45 -1.81 -9.55 -7.73
C CYS A 45 -0.99 -10.23 -6.63
N ILE A 46 -0.67 -11.49 -6.80
CA ILE A 46 0.15 -12.28 -5.90
C ILE A 46 1.31 -12.82 -6.73
N GLN A 47 2.51 -12.39 -6.39
CA GLN A 47 3.73 -12.74 -7.11
C GLN A 47 4.76 -13.33 -6.15
N ALA A 48 5.26 -14.54 -6.44
CA ALA A 48 6.42 -15.10 -5.75
C ALA A 48 7.55 -15.27 -6.76
N GLU A 49 8.69 -14.63 -6.52
CA GLU A 49 9.85 -14.67 -7.39
C GLU A 49 11.11 -14.28 -6.62
N GLY A 50 12.26 -14.89 -6.95
CA GLY A 50 13.55 -14.55 -6.35
C GLY A 50 13.60 -14.70 -4.83
N GLY A 51 12.78 -15.60 -4.24
CA GLY A 51 12.69 -15.79 -2.81
C GLY A 51 11.83 -14.76 -2.07
N LYS A 52 11.10 -13.92 -2.81
CA LYS A 52 10.19 -12.92 -2.26
C LYS A 52 8.76 -13.20 -2.68
N LEU A 53 7.82 -12.99 -1.78
CA LEU A 53 6.39 -12.88 -2.08
C LEU A 53 6.02 -11.41 -2.06
N ARG A 54 5.36 -10.94 -3.12
CA ARG A 54 4.74 -9.62 -3.21
C ARG A 54 3.23 -9.78 -3.35
N ILE A 55 2.48 -9.00 -2.61
CA ILE A 55 1.04 -8.82 -2.85
C ILE A 55 0.83 -7.37 -3.24
N ILE A 56 0.29 -7.15 -4.42
CA ILE A 56 0.18 -5.83 -5.05
C ILE A 56 -1.29 -5.48 -5.19
N THR A 57 -1.64 -4.27 -4.78
CA THR A 57 -2.98 -3.69 -4.94
C THR A 57 -2.86 -2.24 -5.40
N THR A 58 -3.92 -1.70 -5.95
CA THR A 58 -3.97 -0.29 -6.38
C THR A 58 -5.22 0.38 -5.83
N ASP A 59 -5.12 1.68 -5.61
CA ASP A 59 -6.18 2.52 -5.09
C ASP A 59 -7.36 2.68 -6.07
N SER A 60 -8.38 3.45 -5.69
CA SER A 60 -9.57 3.66 -6.52
C SER A 60 -9.33 4.50 -7.78
N THR A 61 -8.21 5.21 -7.87
CA THR A 61 -7.80 5.96 -9.06
C THR A 61 -7.00 5.10 -10.03
N GLY A 62 -6.40 4.01 -9.54
CA GLY A 62 -5.49 3.15 -10.30
C GLY A 62 -4.10 3.78 -10.49
N SER A 63 -3.78 4.82 -9.72
CA SER A 63 -2.52 5.57 -9.82
C SER A 63 -1.53 5.19 -8.73
N ASP A 64 -2.01 4.91 -7.51
CA ASP A 64 -1.18 4.53 -6.38
C ASP A 64 -1.12 3.02 -6.22
N TYR A 65 0.07 2.48 -5.93
CA TYR A 65 0.29 1.04 -5.81
C TYR A 65 0.91 0.68 -4.46
N LEU A 66 0.26 -0.22 -3.75
CA LEU A 66 0.76 -0.82 -2.52
C LEU A 66 1.35 -2.20 -2.80
N TYR A 67 2.61 -2.38 -2.46
CA TYR A 67 3.31 -3.66 -2.49
C TYR A 67 3.58 -4.08 -1.04
N LEU A 68 3.00 -5.18 -0.61
CA LEU A 68 3.42 -5.84 0.62
C LEU A 68 4.43 -6.93 0.28
N VAL A 69 5.56 -6.93 0.97
CA VAL A 69 6.70 -7.77 0.65
C VAL A 69 6.98 -8.73 1.80
N LYS A 70 7.22 -10.00 1.45
CA LYS A 70 7.67 -11.02 2.40
C LYS A 70 8.86 -11.77 1.83
N ASP A 71 10.00 -11.67 2.53
CA ASP A 71 11.21 -12.41 2.18
C ASP A 71 11.14 -13.87 2.59
N ASN A 72 12.06 -14.67 2.03
CA ASN A 72 12.23 -16.08 2.30
C ASN A 72 11.01 -16.95 1.92
N VAL A 73 10.33 -16.60 0.85
CA VAL A 73 9.25 -17.38 0.26
C VAL A 73 9.76 -18.01 -1.05
N PRO A 74 10.20 -19.27 -1.02
CA PRO A 74 10.66 -19.95 -2.23
C PRO A 74 9.47 -20.25 -3.14
N GLY A 75 9.67 -20.10 -4.44
CA GLY A 75 8.67 -20.40 -5.47
C GLY A 75 8.77 -19.45 -6.64
N GLN A 76 8.12 -19.83 -7.73
CA GLN A 76 7.84 -18.97 -8.86
C GLN A 76 6.34 -19.02 -9.11
N PHE A 77 5.67 -17.87 -9.01
CA PHE A 77 4.23 -17.81 -9.01
C PHE A 77 3.75 -16.41 -9.39
N TYR A 78 2.73 -16.36 -10.22
CA TYR A 78 2.05 -15.12 -10.56
C TYR A 78 0.55 -15.40 -10.72
N ALA A 79 -0.29 -14.68 -10.00
CA ALA A 79 -1.74 -14.78 -10.10
C ALA A 79 -2.41 -13.44 -9.83
N THR A 80 -3.36 -13.05 -10.68
CA THR A 80 -4.25 -11.92 -10.43
C THR A 80 -5.66 -12.44 -10.19
N VAL A 81 -6.25 -12.03 -9.08
CA VAL A 81 -7.54 -12.50 -8.58
C VAL A 81 -8.44 -11.36 -8.13
N MET A 82 -9.75 -11.60 -8.03
CA MET A 82 -10.67 -10.67 -7.36
C MET A 82 -10.33 -10.58 -5.88
N ALA A 83 -9.92 -9.40 -5.42
CA ALA A 83 -9.37 -9.17 -4.08
C ALA A 83 -10.36 -9.55 -2.97
N GLU A 84 -11.62 -9.12 -3.07
CA GLU A 84 -12.64 -9.39 -2.04
C GLU A 84 -12.88 -10.88 -1.85
N GLN A 85 -13.06 -11.62 -2.96
CA GLN A 85 -13.32 -13.06 -2.91
C GLN A 85 -12.12 -13.81 -2.34
N PHE A 86 -10.90 -13.43 -2.75
CA PHE A 86 -9.67 -14.03 -2.28
C PHE A 86 -9.44 -13.77 -0.80
N ALA A 87 -9.50 -12.51 -0.36
CA ALA A 87 -9.31 -12.15 1.04
C ALA A 87 -10.35 -12.85 1.95
N LYS A 88 -11.61 -12.92 1.51
CA LYS A 88 -12.67 -13.63 2.24
C LYS A 88 -12.42 -15.14 2.36
N LEU A 89 -11.85 -15.78 1.34
CA LEU A 89 -11.45 -17.17 1.41
C LEU A 89 -10.29 -17.37 2.38
N ILE A 90 -9.20 -16.61 2.20
CA ILE A 90 -7.98 -16.75 3.02
C ILE A 90 -8.30 -16.51 4.49
N SER A 91 -9.14 -15.54 4.85
CA SER A 91 -9.52 -15.26 6.23
C SER A 91 -10.17 -16.44 6.95
N LYS A 92 -10.80 -17.38 6.23
CA LYS A 92 -11.51 -18.54 6.77
C LYS A 92 -10.66 -19.80 6.91
N LEU A 93 -9.43 -19.79 6.41
CA LEU A 93 -8.54 -20.95 6.55
C LEU A 93 -8.16 -21.17 8.00
N THR A 94 -8.11 -22.43 8.44
CA THR A 94 -7.77 -22.83 9.82
C THR A 94 -6.63 -23.83 9.92
N CYS A 95 -6.01 -24.16 8.76
CA CYS A 95 -4.85 -25.05 8.70
C CYS A 95 -3.58 -24.37 9.19
N GLU A 96 -2.56 -25.11 9.53
CA GLU A 96 -1.24 -24.59 9.93
C GLU A 96 -0.52 -23.93 8.76
N LYS A 97 -0.60 -24.53 7.58
CA LYS A 97 0.06 -24.06 6.35
C LYS A 97 -0.92 -24.04 5.19
N VAL A 98 -0.78 -23.03 4.35
CA VAL A 98 -1.50 -22.88 3.10
C VAL A 98 -0.53 -23.00 1.94
N THR A 99 -0.94 -23.71 0.90
CA THR A 99 -0.19 -23.85 -0.36
C THR A 99 -1.00 -23.24 -1.49
N LEU A 100 -0.37 -22.38 -2.29
CA LEU A 100 -0.94 -21.79 -3.49
C LEU A 100 -0.15 -22.28 -4.70
N PHE A 101 -0.83 -22.68 -5.76
CA PHE A 101 -0.23 -23.03 -7.04
C PHE A 101 -1.22 -22.88 -8.19
N ILE A 102 -0.70 -22.78 -9.40
CA ILE A 102 -1.52 -22.73 -10.61
C ILE A 102 -1.61 -24.14 -11.22
N ASP A 103 -2.82 -24.57 -11.48
CA ASP A 103 -3.14 -25.82 -12.13
C ASP A 103 -4.24 -25.60 -13.18
N ASN A 104 -3.94 -25.88 -14.46
CA ASN A 104 -4.88 -25.72 -15.58
C ASN A 104 -5.54 -24.32 -15.61
N ASP A 105 -4.74 -23.27 -15.58
CA ASP A 105 -5.15 -21.86 -15.62
C ASP A 105 -6.10 -21.44 -14.47
N LYS A 106 -6.00 -22.12 -13.33
CA LYS A 106 -6.76 -21.81 -12.13
C LYS A 106 -5.83 -21.73 -10.92
N LEU A 107 -6.10 -20.77 -10.06
CA LEU A 107 -5.44 -20.72 -8.77
C LEU A 107 -6.03 -21.77 -7.85
N LYS A 108 -5.19 -22.70 -7.39
CA LYS A 108 -5.49 -23.67 -6.36
C LYS A 108 -4.98 -23.19 -5.01
N VAL A 109 -5.82 -23.25 -4.00
CA VAL A 109 -5.50 -22.94 -2.61
C VAL A 109 -5.76 -24.20 -1.78
N GLU A 110 -4.69 -24.80 -1.26
CA GLU A 110 -4.75 -25.99 -0.39
C GLU A 110 -4.48 -25.63 1.05
N GLY A 111 -5.36 -26.08 1.93
CA GLY A 111 -5.30 -25.82 3.36
C GLY A 111 -6.15 -26.83 4.13
N ASN A 112 -7.16 -26.34 4.85
CA ASN A 112 -8.20 -27.19 5.46
C ASN A 112 -9.23 -27.75 4.45
N GLY A 113 -8.96 -27.58 3.17
CA GLY A 113 -9.69 -28.07 2.00
C GLY A 113 -8.92 -27.69 0.75
N SER A 114 -9.44 -28.06 -0.42
CA SER A 114 -8.92 -27.63 -1.71
C SER A 114 -9.92 -26.67 -2.36
N TYR A 115 -9.48 -25.46 -2.66
CA TYR A 115 -10.29 -24.39 -3.23
C TYR A 115 -9.74 -23.98 -4.58
N VAL A 116 -10.63 -23.58 -5.48
CA VAL A 116 -10.29 -23.11 -6.82
C VAL A 116 -10.80 -21.69 -6.96
N ILE A 117 -9.90 -20.77 -7.35
CA ILE A 117 -10.21 -19.38 -7.60
C ILE A 117 -9.95 -19.09 -9.08
N PRO A 118 -10.89 -18.46 -9.79
CA PRO A 118 -10.66 -18.01 -11.15
C PRO A 118 -9.55 -16.97 -11.20
N LEU A 119 -8.60 -17.14 -12.11
CA LEU A 119 -7.69 -16.05 -12.48
C LEU A 119 -8.44 -15.00 -13.29
N GLN A 120 -7.93 -13.79 -13.28
CA GLN A 120 -8.50 -12.69 -14.05
C GLN A 120 -7.79 -12.56 -15.40
N TYR A 121 -8.56 -12.42 -16.45
CA TYR A 121 -8.11 -12.30 -17.84
C TYR A 121 -8.62 -11.03 -18.46
N ASP A 122 -7.85 -10.47 -19.39
CA ASP A 122 -8.27 -9.37 -20.23
C ASP A 122 -9.29 -9.81 -21.30
N GLU A 123 -9.77 -8.88 -22.11
CA GLU A 123 -10.74 -9.16 -23.18
C GLU A 123 -10.16 -10.06 -24.29
N MET A 124 -8.83 -10.18 -24.39
CA MET A 124 -8.13 -11.02 -25.35
C MET A 124 -7.83 -12.41 -24.79
N GLY A 125 -8.16 -12.67 -23.53
CA GLY A 125 -7.92 -13.95 -22.85
C GLY A 125 -6.51 -14.10 -22.29
N ASN A 126 -5.73 -13.01 -22.16
CA ASN A 126 -4.43 -13.02 -21.46
C ASN A 126 -4.63 -12.78 -19.98
N ALA A 127 -3.81 -13.45 -19.15
CA ALA A 127 -3.80 -13.17 -17.72
C ALA A 127 -3.48 -11.68 -17.46
N ILE A 128 -4.32 -11.00 -16.67
CA ILE A 128 -4.12 -9.58 -16.35
C ILE A 128 -2.80 -9.44 -15.62
N GLN A 129 -1.91 -8.62 -16.19
CA GLN A 129 -0.65 -8.22 -15.58
C GLN A 129 -0.87 -6.91 -14.81
N PHE A 130 -0.41 -6.87 -13.55
CA PHE A 130 -0.33 -5.62 -12.83
C PHE A 130 0.85 -4.82 -13.37
N PRO A 131 0.68 -3.51 -13.64
CA PRO A 131 1.79 -2.63 -13.89
C PRO A 131 2.78 -2.67 -12.72
N ASP A 132 4.06 -2.52 -13.00
CA ASP A 132 5.08 -2.34 -11.96
C ASP A 132 5.75 -0.96 -12.15
N PRO A 133 5.04 0.14 -11.80
CA PRO A 133 5.56 1.48 -11.99
C PRO A 133 6.86 1.72 -11.21
N VAL A 134 7.08 1.01 -10.11
CA VAL A 134 8.35 1.12 -9.35
C VAL A 134 9.54 0.61 -10.16
N ALA A 135 9.35 -0.42 -10.98
CA ALA A 135 10.42 -0.97 -11.83
C ALA A 135 10.75 -0.06 -13.03
N GLU A 136 9.88 0.86 -13.37
CA GLU A 136 10.03 1.79 -14.50
C GLU A 136 10.61 3.15 -14.10
N LEU A 137 10.82 3.39 -12.78
CA LEU A 137 11.37 4.65 -12.28
C LEU A 137 12.84 4.84 -12.69
N GLY A 138 13.18 6.08 -13.01
CA GLY A 138 14.55 6.54 -13.20
C GLY A 138 15.29 6.81 -11.89
N ASP A 139 16.22 7.77 -11.93
CA ASP A 139 16.91 8.22 -10.73
C ASP A 139 16.00 9.15 -9.90
N ALA A 140 16.13 9.09 -8.58
CA ALA A 140 15.44 10.02 -7.69
C ALA A 140 15.90 11.46 -7.94
N THR A 141 14.99 12.43 -7.80
CA THR A 141 15.26 13.86 -8.04
C THR A 141 15.89 14.55 -6.84
N GLU A 142 15.79 13.95 -5.67
CA GLU A 142 16.29 14.47 -4.39
C GLU A 142 17.01 13.35 -3.62
N ASP A 143 17.78 13.73 -2.59
CA ASP A 143 18.37 12.77 -1.66
C ASP A 143 17.26 12.02 -0.91
N THR A 144 17.48 10.72 -0.66
CA THR A 144 16.54 9.88 0.10
C THR A 144 16.29 10.46 1.48
N GLN A 145 15.04 10.66 1.82
CA GLN A 145 14.59 11.13 3.12
C GLN A 145 13.99 9.98 3.93
N THR A 146 13.70 10.21 5.19
CA THR A 146 13.12 9.16 6.04
C THR A 146 12.03 9.70 6.94
N THR A 147 11.05 8.84 7.24
CA THR A 147 10.08 9.03 8.31
C THR A 147 10.04 7.81 9.22
N THR A 148 9.28 7.90 10.31
CA THR A 148 9.15 6.79 11.25
C THR A 148 7.69 6.38 11.43
N SER A 149 7.47 5.13 11.85
CA SER A 149 6.15 4.63 12.21
C SER A 149 5.47 5.49 13.30
N SER A 150 6.26 6.09 14.20
CA SER A 150 5.75 7.02 15.23
C SER A 150 5.16 8.29 14.61
N VAL A 151 5.84 8.87 13.61
CA VAL A 151 5.33 10.04 12.85
C VAL A 151 4.04 9.66 12.14
N VAL A 152 4.03 8.54 11.40
CA VAL A 152 2.85 8.03 10.68
C VAL A 152 1.64 7.89 11.62
N ASN A 153 1.83 7.25 12.78
CA ASN A 153 0.77 7.07 13.77
C ASN A 153 0.29 8.40 14.37
N THR A 154 1.20 9.37 14.59
CA THR A 154 0.81 10.70 15.09
C THR A 154 -0.04 11.43 14.06
N VAL A 155 0.31 11.36 12.77
CA VAL A 155 -0.47 11.97 11.69
C VAL A 155 -1.89 11.40 11.66
N ILE A 156 -2.03 10.08 11.66
CA ILE A 156 -3.35 9.42 11.61
C ILE A 156 -4.20 9.78 12.82
N ASN A 157 -3.62 9.76 14.02
CA ASN A 157 -4.40 9.91 15.26
C ASN A 157 -4.68 11.37 15.62
N SER A 158 -3.78 12.30 15.27
CA SER A 158 -3.83 13.68 15.77
C SER A 158 -4.02 14.73 14.67
N ILE A 159 -3.51 14.48 13.46
CA ILE A 159 -3.55 15.44 12.36
C ILE A 159 -4.74 15.19 11.42
N LYS A 160 -5.02 13.94 11.11
CA LYS A 160 -6.11 13.52 10.20
C LYS A 160 -7.47 14.16 10.50
N PRO A 161 -7.90 14.33 11.77
CA PRO A 161 -9.20 14.94 12.07
C PRO A 161 -9.39 16.38 11.58
N ALA A 162 -8.31 17.09 11.26
CA ALA A 162 -8.37 18.47 10.76
C ALA A 162 -8.45 18.58 9.22
N LEU A 163 -8.41 17.48 8.49
CA LEU A 163 -8.54 17.49 7.03
C LEU A 163 -9.95 17.87 6.58
N ALA A 164 -10.03 18.61 5.46
CA ALA A 164 -11.30 18.85 4.80
C ALA A 164 -11.91 17.52 4.29
N THR A 165 -13.23 17.42 4.40
CA THR A 165 -14.00 16.25 3.92
C THR A 165 -14.75 16.54 2.63
N THR A 166 -14.72 17.79 2.16
CA THR A 166 -15.36 18.23 0.92
C THR A 166 -14.29 18.58 -0.12
N PHE A 167 -14.61 18.37 -1.40
CA PHE A 167 -13.70 18.63 -2.52
C PHE A 167 -13.80 20.06 -3.07
N GLU A 168 -14.39 20.99 -2.34
CA GLU A 168 -14.46 22.42 -2.76
C GLU A 168 -13.05 23.03 -2.90
N THR A 169 -12.13 22.58 -2.03
CA THR A 169 -10.72 22.95 -2.06
C THR A 169 -9.90 21.64 -1.96
N PRO A 170 -9.61 20.99 -3.10
CA PRO A 170 -9.06 19.62 -3.11
C PRO A 170 -7.77 19.47 -2.29
N TYR A 171 -6.84 20.42 -2.35
CA TYR A 171 -5.58 20.36 -1.62
C TYR A 171 -5.75 20.35 -0.08
N LEU A 172 -6.88 20.84 0.46
CA LEU A 172 -7.16 20.76 1.90
C LEU A 172 -7.64 19.36 2.34
N THR A 173 -7.95 18.47 1.40
CA THR A 173 -8.26 17.06 1.71
C THR A 173 -7.00 16.22 1.94
N GLY A 174 -5.81 16.77 1.63
CA GLY A 174 -4.52 16.15 1.84
C GLY A 174 -3.70 16.82 2.96
N TYR A 175 -2.66 16.15 3.40
CA TYR A 175 -1.68 16.70 4.34
C TYR A 175 -0.64 17.51 3.58
N TYR A 176 -0.37 18.73 4.03
CA TYR A 176 0.88 19.38 3.68
C TYR A 176 2.02 18.74 4.48
N VAL A 177 3.04 18.29 3.81
CA VAL A 177 4.19 17.59 4.37
C VAL A 177 5.46 18.25 3.88
N GLY A 178 6.25 18.77 4.80
CA GLY A 178 7.52 19.49 4.54
C GLY A 178 8.33 19.59 5.82
N ASP A 179 8.72 20.82 6.20
CA ASP A 179 9.38 21.11 7.49
C ASP A 179 8.46 20.82 8.68
N ARG A 180 7.19 20.68 8.44
CA ARG A 180 6.14 20.28 9.36
C ARG A 180 5.02 19.57 8.62
N ILE A 181 4.14 18.91 9.35
CA ILE A 181 2.94 18.31 8.80
C ILE A 181 1.75 19.15 9.23
N LEU A 182 0.94 19.62 8.27
CA LEU A 182 -0.24 20.44 8.50
C LEU A 182 -1.49 19.77 7.90
N ALA A 183 -2.61 19.98 8.57
CA ALA A 183 -3.94 19.72 8.03
C ALA A 183 -4.89 20.84 8.45
N THR A 184 -5.83 21.19 7.56
CA THR A 184 -6.89 22.16 7.86
C THR A 184 -8.09 21.93 6.95
N ASP A 185 -9.28 22.21 7.49
CA ASP A 185 -10.54 22.30 6.73
C ASP A 185 -10.97 23.77 6.51
N GLY A 186 -10.09 24.74 6.86
CA GLY A 186 -10.37 26.17 6.82
C GLY A 186 -10.95 26.73 8.13
N TYR A 187 -11.40 25.90 9.05
CA TYR A 187 -11.94 26.29 10.37
C TYR A 187 -11.12 25.73 11.52
N VAL A 188 -10.61 24.53 11.38
CA VAL A 188 -9.75 23.84 12.33
C VAL A 188 -8.41 23.57 11.66
N MET A 189 -7.34 23.61 12.44
CA MET A 189 -6.01 23.25 12.00
C MET A 189 -5.36 22.29 12.99
N ALA A 190 -4.52 21.41 12.46
CA ALA A 190 -3.58 20.61 13.24
C ALA A 190 -2.19 20.72 12.65
N CYS A 191 -1.19 20.79 13.53
CA CYS A 191 0.21 20.91 13.15
C CYS A 191 1.04 19.90 13.94
N TYR A 192 1.98 19.26 13.26
CA TYR A 192 3.01 18.47 13.88
C TYR A 192 4.38 18.97 13.42
N ASP A 193 5.14 19.51 14.37
CA ASP A 193 6.47 20.09 14.14
C ASP A 193 7.49 18.97 13.96
N THR A 194 7.56 18.45 12.75
CA THR A 194 8.53 17.43 12.33
C THR A 194 8.80 17.56 10.84
N LYS A 195 10.07 17.60 10.47
CA LYS A 195 10.48 17.63 9.08
C LYS A 195 10.41 16.21 8.52
N VAL A 196 9.75 16.06 7.37
CA VAL A 196 9.64 14.78 6.64
C VAL A 196 10.16 14.92 5.23
N LEU A 197 9.84 16.01 4.53
CA LEU A 197 10.29 16.27 3.16
C LEU A 197 11.08 17.58 3.12
N ASP A 198 12.14 17.60 2.27
CA ASP A 198 12.92 18.82 2.01
C ASP A 198 12.12 19.76 1.10
N THR A 199 11.60 19.25 0.00
CA THR A 199 10.65 19.96 -0.85
C THR A 199 9.23 19.58 -0.43
N PRO A 200 8.39 20.55 -0.02
CA PRO A 200 7.04 20.26 0.43
C PRO A 200 6.18 19.59 -0.63
N ALA A 201 5.27 18.74 -0.18
CA ALA A 201 4.26 18.08 -1.00
C ALA A 201 2.91 18.00 -0.27
N ILE A 202 1.83 17.84 -1.02
CA ILE A 202 0.53 17.46 -0.43
C ILE A 202 0.31 15.97 -0.67
N LEU A 203 0.16 15.23 0.41
CA LEU A 203 -0.07 13.78 0.37
C LEU A 203 -1.52 13.43 0.72
N GLN A 204 -2.09 12.48 -0.02
CA GLN A 204 -3.41 11.96 0.27
C GLN A 204 -3.46 11.27 1.65
N PRO A 205 -4.59 11.30 2.36
CA PRO A 205 -4.74 10.62 3.66
C PRO A 205 -4.47 9.12 3.58
N THR A 206 -4.78 8.50 2.45
CA THR A 206 -4.53 7.08 2.18
C THR A 206 -3.06 6.71 2.24
N VAL A 207 -2.14 7.63 1.92
CA VAL A 207 -0.69 7.39 2.01
C VAL A 207 -0.32 6.99 3.44
N PHE A 208 -0.69 7.80 4.44
CA PHE A 208 -0.38 7.50 5.83
C PHE A 208 -1.13 6.25 6.33
N ASP A 209 -2.38 6.04 5.90
CA ASP A 209 -3.13 4.83 6.23
C ASP A 209 -2.45 3.55 5.69
N MET A 210 -1.80 3.64 4.50
CA MET A 210 -1.03 2.53 3.93
C MET A 210 0.33 2.35 4.62
N LEU A 211 1.04 3.44 4.90
CA LEU A 211 2.32 3.39 5.61
C LEU A 211 2.18 2.77 7.01
N ALA A 212 1.05 2.97 7.68
CA ALA A 212 0.74 2.32 8.97
C ALA A 212 0.58 0.79 8.89
N LEU A 213 0.58 0.20 7.70
CA LEU A 213 0.57 -1.25 7.51
C LEU A 213 1.95 -1.88 7.64
N SER A 214 3.02 -1.08 7.52
CA SER A 214 4.38 -1.54 7.72
C SER A 214 4.66 -1.83 9.20
N ASP A 215 5.39 -2.89 9.45
CA ASP A 215 5.91 -3.22 10.78
C ASP A 215 7.31 -2.58 11.02
N ALA A 216 7.86 -1.89 10.03
CA ALA A 216 9.16 -1.24 10.10
C ALA A 216 9.10 0.05 10.92
N GLU A 217 10.16 0.33 11.68
CA GLU A 217 10.31 1.58 12.44
C GLU A 217 10.64 2.76 11.53
N ILE A 218 11.45 2.52 10.49
CA ILE A 218 11.95 3.53 9.56
C ILE A 218 11.43 3.23 8.15
N ILE A 219 10.93 4.25 7.49
CA ILE A 219 10.44 4.24 6.11
C ILE A 219 11.25 5.25 5.32
N SER A 220 11.91 4.81 4.26
CA SER A 220 12.62 5.67 3.30
C SER A 220 11.64 6.33 2.34
N ILE A 221 11.96 7.52 1.89
CA ILE A 221 11.14 8.33 0.98
C ILE A 221 12.04 8.82 -0.15
N ASP A 222 11.71 8.42 -1.36
CA ASP A 222 12.38 8.85 -2.59
C ASP A 222 11.39 9.60 -3.46
N ARG A 223 11.79 10.75 -3.99
CA ARG A 223 10.99 11.57 -4.88
C ARG A 223 11.51 11.44 -6.32
N TYR A 224 10.60 11.37 -7.25
CA TYR A 224 10.87 11.23 -8.67
C TYR A 224 10.20 12.35 -9.47
N GLU A 225 10.45 12.37 -10.78
CA GLU A 225 9.77 13.29 -11.69
C GLU A 225 8.24 13.10 -11.65
N ASP A 226 7.51 14.07 -12.20
CA ASP A 226 6.04 14.06 -12.31
C ASP A 226 5.27 13.92 -10.97
N GLY A 227 5.90 14.35 -9.85
CA GLY A 227 5.26 14.33 -8.53
C GLY A 227 5.10 12.93 -7.93
N VAL A 228 5.87 11.96 -8.42
CA VAL A 228 5.89 10.61 -7.87
C VAL A 228 6.73 10.56 -6.60
N ILE A 229 6.18 9.93 -5.57
CA ILE A 229 6.86 9.67 -4.29
C ILE A 229 6.76 8.18 -3.98
N VAL A 230 7.90 7.56 -3.70
CA VAL A 230 7.97 6.15 -3.29
C VAL A 230 8.41 6.06 -1.84
N PHE A 231 7.60 5.41 -1.05
CA PHE A 231 7.90 5.06 0.34
C PHE A 231 8.34 3.61 0.39
N SER A 232 9.49 3.35 1.00
CA SER A 232 10.09 2.01 1.03
C SER A 232 10.44 1.56 2.44
N ALA A 233 9.99 0.38 2.80
CA ALA A 233 10.34 -0.35 4.01
C ALA A 233 10.62 -1.82 3.67
N PRO A 234 11.24 -2.61 4.55
CA PRO A 234 11.54 -4.02 4.27
C PRO A 234 10.32 -4.87 3.92
N ASP A 235 9.14 -4.52 4.43
CA ASP A 235 7.88 -5.25 4.29
C ASP A 235 6.84 -4.54 3.43
N LEU A 236 7.15 -3.30 2.97
CA LEU A 236 6.21 -2.47 2.22
C LEU A 236 6.92 -1.56 1.22
N ILE A 237 6.34 -1.41 0.03
CA ILE A 237 6.63 -0.32 -0.90
C ILE A 237 5.29 0.33 -1.25
N LEU A 238 5.24 1.65 -1.17
CA LEU A 238 4.09 2.44 -1.60
C LEU A 238 4.54 3.43 -2.68
N TYR A 239 4.04 3.23 -3.88
CA TYR A 239 4.16 4.17 -4.99
C TYR A 239 2.94 5.08 -4.97
N SER A 240 3.13 6.38 -4.90
CA SER A 240 2.06 7.36 -4.80
C SER A 240 2.42 8.65 -5.54
N HIS A 241 1.39 9.46 -5.81
CA HIS A 241 1.55 10.78 -6.39
C HIS A 241 1.21 11.87 -5.38
N GLU A 242 1.94 12.98 -5.45
CA GLU A 242 1.55 14.18 -4.73
C GLU A 242 0.29 14.79 -5.33
N MET A 243 -0.48 15.45 -4.50
CA MET A 243 -1.64 16.23 -4.95
C MET A 243 -1.19 17.59 -5.45
N GLU A 244 -1.90 18.14 -6.43
CA GLU A 244 -1.70 19.51 -6.91
C GLU A 244 -2.08 20.55 -5.83
N GLY A 245 -1.51 21.75 -5.95
CA GLY A 245 -1.90 22.91 -5.14
C GLY A 245 -1.03 23.15 -3.90
N VAL A 246 0.20 22.65 -3.88
CA VAL A 246 1.14 22.87 -2.77
C VAL A 246 1.42 24.36 -2.53
N ASP A 247 1.50 25.15 -3.61
CA ASP A 247 1.72 26.60 -3.53
C ASP A 247 0.48 27.37 -3.01
N ASP A 248 -0.70 26.82 -3.17
CA ASP A 248 -1.96 27.38 -2.71
C ASP A 248 -2.28 27.00 -1.25
N TYR A 249 -1.54 26.05 -0.68
CA TYR A 249 -1.77 25.63 0.70
C TYR A 249 -1.47 26.78 1.67
N PRO A 250 -2.36 27.11 2.62
CA PRO A 250 -2.27 28.34 3.42
C PRO A 250 -1.22 28.27 4.57
N VAL A 251 0.00 27.82 4.26
CA VAL A 251 1.07 27.56 5.25
C VAL A 251 1.40 28.79 6.07
N ASP A 252 1.56 29.96 5.43
CA ASP A 252 1.94 31.19 6.11
C ASP A 252 0.85 31.65 7.10
N ALA A 253 -0.41 31.60 6.67
CA ALA A 253 -1.55 31.94 7.52
C ALA A 253 -1.63 31.01 8.73
N LEU A 254 -1.51 29.69 8.52
CA LEU A 254 -1.55 28.69 9.58
C LEU A 254 -0.37 28.83 10.54
N THR A 255 0.83 29.08 10.03
CA THR A 255 2.04 29.29 10.84
C THR A 255 1.93 30.55 11.70
N ALA A 256 1.31 31.63 11.21
CA ALA A 256 1.08 32.85 11.97
C ALA A 256 0.20 32.58 13.21
N PHE A 257 -0.82 31.73 13.10
CA PHE A 257 -1.67 31.35 14.25
C PHE A 257 -0.87 30.61 15.33
N ILE A 258 0.01 29.70 14.95
CA ILE A 258 0.83 28.91 15.91
C ILE A 258 1.77 29.83 16.71
N GLN A 259 2.28 30.92 16.10
CA GLN A 259 3.18 31.86 16.77
C GLN A 259 2.47 32.75 17.81
N PHE A 260 1.15 32.97 17.67
CA PHE A 260 0.39 33.80 18.63
C PHE A 260 0.16 33.09 19.97
N ASP A 261 0.03 31.77 19.98
CA ASP A 261 -0.24 31.00 21.20
C ASP A 261 0.97 30.88 22.16
N ASN A 262 2.19 31.17 21.69
CA ASN A 262 3.41 31.07 22.47
C ASN A 262 3.79 32.40 23.22
N LYS A 263 2.90 33.38 23.28
CA LYS A 263 3.13 34.66 23.96
C LYS A 263 2.21 34.88 25.16
N GLY A 264 1.63 33.81 25.70
CA GLY A 264 0.86 33.84 26.93
C GLY A 264 1.65 33.42 28.16
#